data_d76dab2d40d5f044fbccbc0ed9079f0f
#
_entry.id   d76dab2d40d5f044fbccbc0ed9079f0f
#
_cell.length_a   1.000
_cell.length_b   1.000
_cell.length_c   1.000
_cell.angle_alpha   90.00
_cell.angle_beta   90.00
_cell.angle_gamma   90.00
#
_symmetry.space_group_name_H-M   'P 1'
#
loop_
_entity.id
_entity.type
_entity.pdbx_description
1 polymer ?
#
loop_
_entity_poly.entity_id
_entity_poly.type
_entity_poly.pdbx_seq_one_letter_code
_entity_poly.pdbx_strand_id
1 'polypeptide(L)'
;MTAATMELPHTYMVFVLGGKVFSFEARLLWEASTSVGFTEVPKFGGHLVGVTQMHGKIVPVLDMAGLLGMTKVPPPGGFIAVSLPGTNELLTGFTVDTVVGYAKIPPEDIQRCEDDTAVTPIPYLKGWVEEGKKFPLLDMERLVREQASGNTEASDVNQGEENV
;
A
#
# COMPACT_ATOMS: atom_id res chain seq x y z
N MET A 1 -11.01 -17.95 8.46
CA MET A 1 -10.09 -18.98 8.05
C MET A 1 -8.66 -18.53 8.19
N THR A 2 -8.24 -18.52 9.41
CA THR A 2 -6.90 -18.02 9.73
C THR A 2 -5.81 -18.88 9.10
N ALA A 3 -6.05 -20.18 9.08
CA ALA A 3 -5.06 -21.10 8.53
C ALA A 3 -4.83 -20.84 7.05
N ALA A 4 -5.88 -20.55 6.30
CA ALA A 4 -5.74 -20.26 4.88
C ALA A 4 -4.93 -18.99 4.66
N THR A 5 -5.13 -17.98 5.51
CA THR A 5 -4.37 -16.73 5.40
C THR A 5 -2.90 -16.96 5.70
N MET A 6 -2.60 -17.82 6.66
CA MET A 6 -1.23 -18.09 7.03
C MET A 6 -0.48 -18.91 5.99
N GLU A 7 -1.20 -19.51 5.08
CA GLU A 7 -0.58 -20.36 4.05
C GLU A 7 -0.66 -19.70 2.69
N LEU A 8 -0.03 -18.55 2.58
CA LEU A 8 0.10 -17.88 1.30
C LEU A 8 1.56 -17.66 0.94
N PRO A 9 2.39 -18.71 1.03
CA PRO A 9 3.79 -18.56 0.64
C PRO A 9 3.87 -18.28 -0.84
N HIS A 10 4.76 -17.39 -1.21
CA HIS A 10 5.02 -17.07 -2.60
C HIS A 10 3.80 -16.56 -3.35
N THR A 11 2.82 -16.04 -2.62
CA THR A 11 1.62 -15.46 -3.22
C THR A 11 1.69 -13.94 -3.07
N TYR A 12 1.42 -13.26 -4.17
CA TYR A 12 1.55 -11.80 -4.23
C TYR A 12 0.28 -11.21 -4.81
N MET A 13 -0.04 -10.03 -4.35
CA MET A 13 -1.15 -9.26 -4.92
C MET A 13 -0.57 -8.32 -5.97
N VAL A 14 -1.18 -8.32 -7.15
CA VAL A 14 -0.70 -7.53 -8.27
C VAL A 14 -1.73 -6.47 -8.61
N PHE A 15 -1.25 -5.25 -8.84
CA PHE A 15 -2.12 -4.14 -9.19
C PHE A 15 -1.42 -3.24 -10.20
N VAL A 16 -2.21 -2.38 -10.85
CA VAL A 16 -1.72 -1.42 -11.82
C VAL A 16 -1.89 -0.02 -11.26
N LEU A 17 -0.88 0.79 -11.45
CA LEU A 17 -0.90 2.18 -11.03
C LEU A 17 -0.10 3.00 -12.03
N GLY A 18 -0.75 4.01 -12.62
CA GLY A 18 -0.10 4.83 -13.63
C GLY A 18 0.35 4.06 -14.85
N GLY A 19 -0.38 3.01 -15.20
CA GLY A 19 -0.03 2.16 -16.33
C GLY A 19 1.08 1.17 -16.05
N LYS A 20 1.58 1.11 -14.82
CA LYS A 20 2.67 0.22 -14.45
C LYS A 20 2.19 -0.83 -13.47
N VAL A 21 2.79 -2.00 -13.54
CA VAL A 21 2.43 -3.13 -12.69
C VAL A 21 3.28 -3.10 -11.42
N PHE A 22 2.62 -3.31 -10.29
CA PHE A 22 3.27 -3.40 -8.99
C PHE A 22 2.75 -4.63 -8.26
N SER A 23 3.47 -5.03 -7.24
CA SER A 23 3.06 -6.18 -6.43
C SER A 23 3.46 -5.98 -4.98
N PHE A 24 2.84 -6.75 -4.09
CA PHE A 24 3.24 -6.83 -2.69
C PHE A 24 2.80 -8.18 -2.15
N GLU A 25 3.32 -8.53 -0.98
CA GLU A 25 3.03 -9.83 -0.38
C GLU A 25 1.55 -9.97 -0.02
N ALA A 26 0.92 -11.00 -0.53
CA ALA A 26 -0.52 -11.19 -0.37
C ALA A 26 -0.94 -11.40 1.08
N ARG A 27 -0.02 -11.85 1.95
CA ARG A 27 -0.35 -12.04 3.36
C ARG A 27 -0.77 -10.75 4.05
N LEU A 28 -0.42 -9.61 3.47
CA LEU A 28 -0.76 -8.31 4.04
C LEU A 28 -2.11 -7.79 3.53
N LEU A 29 -2.66 -8.40 2.51
CA LEU A 29 -3.91 -7.94 1.95
C LEU A 29 -5.07 -8.27 2.88
N TRP A 30 -5.87 -7.24 3.22
CA TRP A 30 -7.08 -7.43 3.99
C TRP A 30 -8.29 -7.53 3.08
N GLU A 31 -8.35 -6.65 2.08
CA GLU A 31 -9.46 -6.67 1.12
C GLU A 31 -9.05 -5.90 -0.13
N ALA A 32 -9.57 -6.33 -1.27
CA ALA A 32 -9.39 -5.60 -2.52
C ALA A 32 -10.75 -5.49 -3.19
N SER A 33 -10.97 -4.36 -3.87
CA SER A 33 -12.26 -4.08 -4.48
C SER A 33 -12.06 -3.27 -5.75
N THR A 34 -13.02 -3.37 -6.66
CA THR A 34 -12.97 -2.57 -7.88
C THR A 34 -13.43 -1.14 -7.64
N SER A 35 -14.21 -0.93 -6.58
CA SER A 35 -14.60 0.42 -6.21
C SER A 35 -14.99 0.43 -4.75
N VAL A 36 -14.64 1.52 -4.08
CA VAL A 36 -15.05 1.73 -2.71
C VAL A 36 -15.38 3.22 -2.57
N GLY A 37 -16.50 3.49 -1.92
CA GLY A 37 -16.84 4.87 -1.62
C GLY A 37 -16.09 5.30 -0.38
N PHE A 38 -15.53 6.48 -0.41
CA PHE A 38 -14.91 7.03 0.78
C PHE A 38 -15.24 8.51 0.88
N THR A 39 -15.19 9.01 2.12
CA THR A 39 -15.43 10.42 2.39
C THR A 39 -14.12 11.16 2.27
N GLU A 40 -14.08 12.11 1.37
CA GLU A 40 -12.87 12.91 1.18
C GLU A 40 -12.65 13.80 2.39
N VAL A 41 -11.40 13.98 2.74
CA VAL A 41 -11.04 14.87 3.83
C VAL A 41 -10.20 16.02 3.28
N PRO A 42 -10.24 17.19 3.95
CA PRO A 42 -9.39 18.29 3.52
C PRO A 42 -7.92 17.88 3.60
N LYS A 43 -7.11 18.46 2.73
CA LYS A 43 -5.70 18.14 2.70
C LYS A 43 -5.01 18.76 3.91
N PHE A 44 -4.46 17.91 4.74
CA PHE A 44 -3.66 18.32 5.88
C PHE A 44 -2.17 18.11 5.64
N GLY A 45 -1.80 17.86 4.40
CA GLY A 45 -0.47 17.40 4.08
C GLY A 45 -0.46 15.89 4.00
N GLY A 46 0.62 15.32 3.50
CA GLY A 46 0.71 13.90 3.31
C GLY A 46 -0.18 13.40 2.18
N HIS A 47 -0.52 12.14 2.24
CA HIS A 47 -1.21 11.49 1.13
C HIS A 47 -2.59 10.97 1.49
N LEU A 48 -3.13 11.43 2.60
CA LEU A 48 -4.47 11.05 3.02
C LEU A 48 -5.50 11.71 2.12
N VAL A 49 -6.34 10.92 1.47
CA VAL A 49 -7.37 11.47 0.60
C VAL A 49 -8.77 11.29 1.16
N GLY A 50 -8.94 10.43 2.13
CA GLY A 50 -10.26 10.25 2.71
C GLY A 50 -10.29 9.15 3.74
N VAL A 51 -11.50 8.81 4.17
CA VAL A 51 -11.72 7.68 5.07
C VAL A 51 -12.90 6.88 4.56
N THR A 52 -12.88 5.59 4.82
CA THR A 52 -14.00 4.73 4.49
C THR A 52 -14.29 3.83 5.66
N GLN A 53 -15.45 3.22 5.64
CA GLN A 53 -15.86 2.28 6.68
C GLN A 53 -15.99 0.91 6.04
N MET A 54 -15.28 -0.06 6.58
CA MET A 54 -15.30 -1.43 6.06
C MET A 54 -15.44 -2.39 7.23
N HIS A 55 -16.49 -3.20 7.18
CA HIS A 55 -16.74 -4.21 8.21
C HIS A 55 -16.71 -3.61 9.61
N GLY A 56 -17.32 -2.43 9.76
CA GLY A 56 -17.40 -1.77 11.06
C GLY A 56 -16.16 -1.02 11.49
N LYS A 57 -15.13 -0.95 10.65
CA LYS A 57 -13.87 -0.28 10.98
C LYS A 57 -13.66 0.93 10.11
N ILE A 58 -13.09 1.96 10.70
CA ILE A 58 -12.71 3.16 9.95
C ILE A 58 -11.34 2.93 9.35
N VAL A 59 -11.25 3.11 8.04
CA VAL A 59 -10.03 2.85 7.29
C VAL A 59 -9.58 4.13 6.62
N PRO A 60 -8.39 4.65 6.94
CA PRO A 60 -7.86 5.78 6.20
C PRO A 60 -7.49 5.37 4.78
N VAL A 61 -7.74 6.24 3.83
CA VAL A 61 -7.48 5.98 2.42
C VAL A 61 -6.38 6.89 1.95
N LEU A 62 -5.31 6.32 1.47
CA LEU A 62 -4.14 7.04 1.00
C LEU A 62 -4.02 6.96 -0.51
N ASP A 63 -3.40 7.99 -1.07
CA ASP A 63 -3.12 8.07 -2.51
C ASP A 63 -1.82 7.31 -2.81
N MET A 64 -1.94 6.10 -3.34
CA MET A 64 -0.78 5.29 -3.64
C MET A 64 0.14 5.97 -4.66
N ALA A 65 -0.45 6.64 -5.64
CA ALA A 65 0.36 7.31 -6.65
C ALA A 65 1.26 8.37 -6.02
N GLY A 66 0.70 9.17 -5.11
CA GLY A 66 1.50 10.16 -4.41
C GLY A 66 2.58 9.54 -3.57
N LEU A 67 2.28 8.43 -2.90
CA LEU A 67 3.26 7.74 -2.07
C LEU A 67 4.43 7.21 -2.90
N LEU A 68 4.18 6.81 -4.13
CA LEU A 68 5.22 6.29 -5.00
C LEU A 68 5.85 7.36 -5.89
N GLY A 69 5.52 8.63 -5.64
CA GLY A 69 6.12 9.72 -6.38
C GLY A 69 5.63 9.87 -7.80
N MET A 70 4.47 9.32 -8.10
CA MET A 70 3.89 9.41 -9.44
C MET A 70 3.01 10.64 -9.54
N THR A 71 3.01 11.27 -10.69
CA THR A 71 2.23 12.49 -10.83
C THR A 71 1.11 12.24 -11.81
N LYS A 72 0.57 12.11 -12.51
CA LYS A 72 -0.58 11.97 -13.38
C LYS A 72 -0.96 10.51 -13.52
N VAL A 73 -1.95 10.14 -12.75
CA VAL A 73 -2.55 8.82 -12.88
C VAL A 73 -4.03 9.00 -13.21
N PRO A 74 -4.64 8.02 -13.87
CA PRO A 74 -6.07 8.08 -14.14
C PRO A 74 -6.86 8.02 -12.84
N PRO A 75 -8.14 8.38 -12.87
CA PRO A 75 -8.99 8.24 -11.69
C PRO A 75 -8.93 6.81 -11.16
N PRO A 76 -9.00 6.62 -9.84
CA PRO A 76 -8.89 5.29 -9.27
C PRO A 76 -10.01 4.37 -9.76
N GLY A 77 -9.62 3.17 -10.15
CA GLY A 77 -10.57 2.11 -10.52
C GLY A 77 -10.45 0.92 -9.62
N GLY A 78 -9.64 1.01 -8.56
CA GLY A 78 -9.45 -0.08 -7.63
C GLY A 78 -9.08 0.41 -6.25
N PHE A 79 -9.22 -0.48 -5.29
CA PHE A 79 -8.96 -0.17 -3.89
C PHE A 79 -8.33 -1.39 -3.23
N ILE A 80 -7.30 -1.14 -2.44
CA ILE A 80 -6.60 -2.19 -1.71
C ILE A 80 -6.54 -1.79 -0.25
N ALA A 81 -6.98 -2.67 0.64
CA ALA A 81 -6.83 -2.47 2.07
C ALA A 81 -5.82 -3.46 2.61
N VAL A 82 -4.89 -2.97 3.40
CA VAL A 82 -3.77 -3.73 3.94
C VAL A 82 -3.85 -3.71 5.45
N SER A 83 -3.59 -4.86 6.06
CA SER A 83 -3.59 -4.99 7.51
C SER A 83 -2.23 -5.56 7.94
N LEU A 84 -1.60 -4.90 8.90
CA LEU A 84 -0.35 -5.38 9.47
C LEU A 84 -0.64 -6.16 10.73
N PRO A 85 -0.39 -7.46 10.72
CA PRO A 85 -0.65 -8.28 11.91
C PRO A 85 0.30 -7.92 13.04
N GLY A 86 -0.18 -8.04 14.25
CA GLY A 86 0.65 -7.89 15.44
C GLY A 86 0.85 -6.47 15.94
N THR A 87 0.31 -5.47 15.28
CA THR A 87 0.50 -4.08 15.70
C THR A 87 -0.82 -3.33 15.66
N ASN A 88 -1.71 -3.63 16.59
CA ASN A 88 -3.01 -2.98 16.68
C ASN A 88 -3.75 -2.97 15.34
N GLU A 89 -3.46 -3.97 14.50
CA GLU A 89 -4.14 -4.10 13.22
C GLU A 89 -4.13 -2.78 12.44
N LEU A 90 -2.93 -2.30 12.15
CA LEU A 90 -2.83 -1.11 11.31
C LEU A 90 -3.51 -1.40 9.98
N LEU A 91 -4.66 -0.80 9.79
CA LEU A 91 -5.49 -1.03 8.62
C LEU A 91 -5.45 0.23 7.78
N THR A 92 -5.04 0.10 6.55
CA THR A 92 -4.83 1.24 5.66
C THR A 92 -5.31 0.90 4.26
N GLY A 93 -6.03 1.80 3.65
CA GLY A 93 -6.50 1.63 2.29
C GLY A 93 -5.72 2.47 1.30
N PHE A 94 -5.65 2.01 0.08
CA PHE A 94 -4.93 2.69 -1.00
C PHE A 94 -5.76 2.67 -2.27
N THR A 95 -5.77 3.79 -2.99
CA THR A 95 -6.39 3.85 -4.30
C THR A 95 -5.37 3.44 -5.36
N VAL A 96 -5.81 2.62 -6.31
CA VAL A 96 -4.98 2.18 -7.42
C VAL A 96 -5.80 2.24 -8.70
N ASP A 97 -5.15 2.07 -9.84
CA ASP A 97 -5.88 2.07 -11.12
C ASP A 97 -6.76 0.83 -11.24
N THR A 98 -6.17 -0.32 -11.03
CA THR A 98 -6.83 -1.59 -11.24
C THR A 98 -6.19 -2.65 -10.35
N VAL A 99 -7.01 -3.48 -9.75
CA VAL A 99 -6.52 -4.65 -9.03
C VAL A 99 -6.49 -5.81 -10.01
N VAL A 100 -5.32 -6.40 -10.20
CA VAL A 100 -5.17 -7.52 -11.13
C VAL A 100 -5.56 -8.83 -10.46
N GLY A 101 -5.04 -9.07 -9.25
CA GLY A 101 -5.35 -10.28 -8.51
C GLY A 101 -4.11 -10.94 -7.95
N TYR A 102 -4.28 -12.17 -7.49
CA TYR A 102 -3.18 -12.92 -6.90
C TYR A 102 -2.31 -13.55 -7.97
N ALA A 103 -1.02 -13.64 -7.66
CA ALA A 103 -0.06 -14.34 -8.50
C ALA A 103 0.85 -15.16 -7.61
N LYS A 104 1.13 -16.39 -8.02
CA LYS A 104 2.11 -17.21 -7.32
C LYS A 104 3.43 -17.08 -8.06
N ILE A 105 4.44 -16.64 -7.33
CA ILE A 105 5.75 -16.34 -7.91
C ILE A 105 6.79 -17.10 -7.12
N PRO A 106 7.53 -18.02 -7.76
CA PRO A 106 8.55 -18.77 -7.05
C PRO A 106 9.69 -17.86 -6.58
N PRO A 107 10.35 -18.20 -5.49
CA PRO A 107 11.40 -17.35 -4.95
C PRO A 107 12.53 -17.07 -5.93
N GLU A 108 12.80 -18.00 -6.84
CA GLU A 108 13.87 -17.82 -7.81
C GLU A 108 13.57 -16.72 -8.82
N ASP A 109 12.30 -16.32 -8.94
CA ASP A 109 11.91 -15.26 -9.86
C ASP A 109 11.88 -13.90 -9.18
N ILE A 110 12.31 -13.82 -7.92
CA ILE A 110 12.32 -12.58 -7.18
C ILE A 110 13.76 -12.20 -6.87
N GLN A 111 14.13 -10.98 -7.28
CA GLN A 111 15.42 -10.40 -6.94
C GLN A 111 15.21 -9.36 -5.87
N ARG A 112 15.72 -9.62 -4.68
CA ARG A 112 15.60 -8.67 -3.58
C ARG A 112 16.59 -7.55 -3.73
N CYS A 113 16.18 -6.36 -3.34
CA CYS A 113 17.07 -5.22 -3.28
C CYS A 113 17.70 -5.22 -1.89
N GLU A 114 19.00 -5.44 -1.84
CA GLU A 114 19.72 -5.50 -0.58
C GLU A 114 20.24 -4.14 -0.14
N ASP A 115 20.26 -3.22 -1.07
CA ASP A 115 20.90 -1.94 -0.82
C ASP A 115 19.95 -0.80 -1.12
N ASP A 116 19.66 -0.02 -0.07
CA ASP A 116 18.82 1.16 -0.23
C ASP A 116 19.48 2.22 -1.08
N THR A 117 20.77 2.12 -1.27
CA THR A 117 21.48 3.07 -2.10
C THR A 117 21.32 2.77 -3.58
N ALA A 118 20.69 1.66 -3.91
CA ALA A 118 20.44 1.37 -5.30
C ALA A 118 19.71 2.53 -5.95
N VAL A 119 20.17 2.90 -7.11
CA VAL A 119 19.56 4.01 -7.83
C VAL A 119 18.23 3.55 -8.37
N THR A 120 17.25 3.55 -7.52
CA THR A 120 15.91 3.19 -7.93
C THR A 120 14.99 4.36 -7.64
N PRO A 121 14.20 4.80 -8.62
CA PRO A 121 13.26 5.88 -8.39
C PRO A 121 11.99 5.43 -7.67
N ILE A 122 11.88 4.16 -7.32
CA ILE A 122 10.66 3.63 -6.74
C ILE A 122 10.81 3.58 -5.22
N PRO A 123 10.02 4.40 -4.49
CA PRO A 123 10.01 4.30 -3.02
C PRO A 123 9.47 2.95 -2.56
N TYR A 124 9.96 2.51 -1.41
CA TYR A 124 9.50 1.28 -0.78
C TYR A 124 9.71 0.04 -1.63
N LEU A 125 10.71 0.08 -2.50
CA LEU A 125 11.04 -1.08 -3.33
C LEU A 125 11.71 -2.14 -2.45
N LYS A 126 11.17 -3.35 -2.49
CA LYS A 126 11.72 -4.49 -1.76
C LYS A 126 12.50 -5.41 -2.68
N GLY A 127 12.10 -5.45 -3.94
CA GLY A 127 12.74 -6.30 -4.92
C GLY A 127 12.03 -6.20 -6.25
N TRP A 128 12.42 -7.07 -7.14
CA TRP A 128 11.85 -7.14 -8.48
C TRP A 128 11.36 -8.53 -8.77
N VAL A 129 10.22 -8.62 -9.41
CA VAL A 129 9.71 -9.88 -9.92
C VAL A 129 10.11 -9.98 -11.39
N GLU A 130 10.73 -11.10 -11.75
CA GLU A 130 11.12 -11.37 -13.12
C GLU A 130 10.42 -12.61 -13.61
N GLU A 131 9.20 -12.45 -14.09
CA GLU A 131 8.41 -13.54 -14.60
C GLU A 131 7.84 -13.09 -15.93
N GLY A 132 8.61 -13.35 -16.99
CA GLY A 132 8.27 -12.85 -18.31
C GLY A 132 8.51 -11.37 -18.46
N LYS A 133 7.99 -10.61 -17.52
CA LYS A 133 8.22 -9.17 -17.43
C LYS A 133 8.82 -8.86 -16.07
N LYS A 134 9.46 -7.72 -15.98
CA LYS A 134 10.05 -7.29 -14.73
C LYS A 134 9.18 -6.21 -14.11
N PHE A 135 8.73 -6.43 -12.89
CA PHE A 135 7.93 -5.42 -12.19
C PHE A 135 8.29 -5.39 -10.71
N PRO A 136 8.07 -4.24 -10.05
CA PRO A 136 8.52 -4.06 -8.68
C PRO A 136 7.68 -4.82 -7.66
N LEU A 137 8.37 -5.28 -6.63
CA LEU A 137 7.77 -5.82 -5.42
C LEU A 137 7.94 -4.78 -4.34
N LEU A 138 6.84 -4.29 -3.81
CA LEU A 138 6.85 -3.22 -2.81
C LEU A 138 6.91 -3.78 -1.40
N ASP A 139 7.61 -3.06 -0.54
CA ASP A 139 7.62 -3.33 0.89
C ASP A 139 6.43 -2.59 1.51
N MET A 140 5.28 -3.23 1.44
CA MET A 140 4.04 -2.63 1.91
C MET A 140 4.03 -2.47 3.42
N GLU A 141 4.68 -3.36 4.13
CA GLU A 141 4.77 -3.27 5.58
C GLU A 141 5.51 -2.00 5.99
N ARG A 142 6.64 -1.73 5.38
CA ARG A 142 7.41 -0.52 5.65
C ARG A 142 6.61 0.72 5.28
N LEU A 143 5.94 0.67 4.14
CA LEU A 143 5.14 1.81 3.68
C LEU A 143 4.06 2.16 4.69
N VAL A 144 3.29 1.17 5.14
CA VAL A 144 2.21 1.42 6.09
C VAL A 144 2.75 1.92 7.42
N ARG A 145 3.85 1.33 7.91
CA ARG A 145 4.42 1.75 9.19
C ARG A 145 4.93 3.19 9.13
N GLU A 146 5.54 3.57 8.04
CA GLU A 146 6.05 4.93 7.91
C GLU A 146 4.91 5.94 7.81
N GLN A 147 3.84 5.60 7.12
CA GLN A 147 2.70 6.50 7.03
C GLN A 147 2.01 6.67 8.38
N ALA A 148 1.87 5.61 9.13
CA ALA A 148 1.29 5.70 10.46
C ALA A 148 2.15 6.55 11.39
N SER A 149 3.46 6.36 11.34
CA SER A 149 4.39 7.13 12.16
C SER A 149 4.39 8.60 11.77
N GLY A 150 4.43 8.87 10.47
CA GLY A 150 4.40 10.24 9.98
C GLY A 150 3.11 10.97 10.33
N ASN A 151 1.99 10.27 10.24
CA ASN A 151 0.73 10.87 10.62
C ASN A 151 0.70 11.21 12.11
N THR A 152 1.26 10.34 12.93
CA THR A 152 1.34 10.59 14.36
C THR A 152 2.18 11.82 14.65
N GLU A 153 3.31 11.93 13.98
CA GLU A 153 4.18 13.09 14.15
C GLU A 153 3.47 14.37 13.72
N ALA A 154 2.77 14.33 12.60
CA ALA A 154 2.05 15.50 12.13
C ALA A 154 0.97 15.91 13.12
N SER A 155 0.29 14.94 13.71
CA SER A 155 -0.73 15.23 14.72
C SER A 155 -0.11 15.89 15.95
N ASP A 156 1.04 15.41 16.37
CA ASP A 156 1.71 15.96 17.54
C ASP A 156 2.13 17.41 17.29
N VAL A 157 2.62 17.68 16.09
CA VAL A 157 3.01 19.05 15.74
C VAL A 157 1.79 19.97 15.76
N ASN A 158 0.69 19.50 15.20
CA ASN A 158 -0.53 20.31 15.19
C ASN A 158 -1.05 20.57 16.59
N GLN A 159 -0.97 19.59 17.46
CA GLN A 159 -1.38 19.79 18.84
C GLN A 159 -0.50 20.78 19.55
N GLY A 160 0.78 20.76 19.26
CA GLY A 160 1.69 21.76 19.81
C GLY A 160 1.33 23.15 19.38
N GLU A 161 0.95 23.34 18.14
CA GLU A 161 0.54 24.63 17.63
C GLU A 161 -0.74 25.11 18.31
N GLU A 162 -1.68 24.21 18.53
CA GLU A 162 -2.93 24.57 19.16
C GLU A 162 -2.74 25.05 20.60
N ASN A 163 -1.73 24.53 21.26
CA ASN A 163 -1.46 24.90 22.64
C ASN A 163 -0.73 26.25 22.78
N VAL A 164 -0.29 26.76 21.68
CA VAL A 164 0.34 28.06 21.64
C VAL A 164 -0.70 29.15 21.38
#